data_8e6c08ba8ca5a4bfaa3a8f8c887b4fab
#
_entry.id   8e6c08ba8ca5a4bfaa3a8f8c887b4fab
#
_cell.length_a   1.000
_cell.length_b   1.000
_cell.length_c   1.000
_cell.angle_alpha   90.00
_cell.angle_beta   90.00
_cell.angle_gamma   90.00
#
_symmetry.space_group_name_H-M   'P 1'
#
loop_
_entity.id
_entity.type
_entity.pdbx_description
1 polymer ?
#
loop_
_entity_poly.entity_id
_entity_poly.type
_entity_poly.pdbx_seq_one_letter_code
_entity_poly.pdbx_strand_id
1 'polypeptide(L)'
;MNYITLNNGVKIPQIGLGVFRTPDGADTANAVKWAIEAGYRHIDTAKVYGNEKSVGEGIRMSGIDRRDIFVTTKLWNEDIRQGRTKEAFLQSLEDMGLDYIDLYLIHWPANGYEKAWADMEDLYKAGKIKAIGVSNFNVHHLETLSENWTVVPAVNQIEIHPYYANIENVEYAKKNGIAIEAYSPLGGNGAGTLENEVIIALADKYGKTPAQIVLRWELQRGIIVLPKSTHQERIISNFEVFDFLSLIHISEP
;
A
#
# COMPACT_ATOMS: atom_id res chain seq x y z
N MET A 1 -2.94 -11.49 12.22
CA MET A 1 -2.40 -10.56 11.21
C MET A 1 -0.90 -10.74 11.10
N ASN A 2 -0.33 -10.77 9.91
CA ASN A 2 1.11 -10.89 9.66
C ASN A 2 1.73 -9.50 9.44
N TYR A 3 3.04 -9.42 9.70
CA TYR A 3 3.85 -8.21 9.49
C TYR A 3 5.07 -8.55 8.64
N ILE A 4 5.48 -7.61 7.80
CA ILE A 4 6.77 -7.64 7.12
C ILE A 4 7.71 -6.66 7.82
N THR A 5 8.94 -7.08 8.08
CA THR A 5 9.98 -6.19 8.61
C THR A 5 10.69 -5.53 7.43
N LEU A 6 10.57 -4.22 7.32
CA LEU A 6 11.22 -3.41 6.29
C LEU A 6 12.75 -3.34 6.51
N ASN A 7 13.51 -2.93 5.49
CA ASN A 7 14.97 -2.83 5.54
C ASN A 7 15.51 -1.90 6.63
N ASN A 8 14.70 -0.99 7.14
CA ASN A 8 15.02 -0.09 8.24
C ASN A 8 14.53 -0.59 9.62
N GLY A 9 14.00 -1.81 9.70
CA GLY A 9 13.50 -2.43 10.94
C GLY A 9 12.05 -2.10 11.31
N VAL A 10 11.39 -1.19 10.59
CA VAL A 10 9.97 -0.88 10.80
C VAL A 10 9.11 -2.07 10.38
N LYS A 11 8.09 -2.40 11.18
CA LYS A 11 7.14 -3.47 10.86
C LYS A 11 5.89 -2.88 10.21
N ILE A 12 5.59 -3.34 8.97
CA ILE A 12 4.39 -2.98 8.24
C ILE A 12 3.39 -4.16 8.23
N PRO A 13 2.09 -3.92 8.52
CA PRO A 13 1.07 -4.96 8.37
C PRO A 13 0.98 -5.43 6.92
N GLN A 14 0.94 -6.74 6.70
CA GLN A 14 0.96 -7.34 5.37
C GLN A 14 -0.35 -7.15 4.58
N ILE A 15 -1.42 -6.69 5.22
CA ILE A 15 -2.68 -6.28 4.59
C ILE A 15 -3.09 -4.90 5.07
N GLY A 16 -3.45 -4.02 4.14
CA GLY A 16 -3.95 -2.67 4.39
C GLY A 16 -5.23 -2.38 3.62
N LEU A 17 -5.98 -1.37 4.04
CA LEU A 17 -7.09 -0.84 3.26
C LEU A 17 -6.57 0.26 2.33
N GLY A 18 -6.71 0.07 1.01
CA GLY A 18 -6.54 1.14 0.03
C GLY A 18 -7.82 1.98 -0.12
N VAL A 19 -7.67 3.30 -0.26
CA VAL A 19 -8.82 4.21 -0.44
C VAL A 19 -8.83 4.94 -1.77
N PHE A 20 -8.09 4.47 -2.77
CA PHE A 20 -8.14 5.04 -4.12
C PHE A 20 -9.56 4.97 -4.70
N ARG A 21 -10.02 6.06 -5.33
CA ARG A 21 -11.40 6.20 -5.85
C ARG A 21 -12.50 5.99 -4.80
N THR A 22 -12.20 6.27 -3.54
CA THR A 22 -13.23 6.40 -2.53
C THR A 22 -13.51 7.89 -2.36
N PRO A 23 -14.78 8.34 -2.44
CA PRO A 23 -15.12 9.76 -2.30
C PRO A 23 -14.67 10.31 -0.95
N ASP A 24 -14.24 11.59 -0.94
CA ASP A 24 -14.02 12.30 0.32
C ASP A 24 -15.32 12.39 1.13
N GLY A 25 -15.19 12.48 2.45
CA GLY A 25 -16.34 12.53 3.39
C GLY A 25 -16.66 11.16 4.00
N ALA A 26 -17.96 10.94 4.23
CA ALA A 26 -18.45 9.80 5.03
C ALA A 26 -18.06 8.43 4.47
N ASP A 27 -17.99 8.28 3.15
CA ASP A 27 -17.65 6.99 2.52
C ASP A 27 -16.24 6.54 2.88
N THR A 28 -15.26 7.45 2.78
CA THR A 28 -13.86 7.15 3.17
C THR A 28 -13.75 7.01 4.69
N ALA A 29 -14.32 7.91 5.47
CA ALA A 29 -14.22 7.86 6.93
C ALA A 29 -14.84 6.57 7.50
N ASN A 30 -15.99 6.15 7.02
CA ASN A 30 -16.64 4.90 7.43
C ASN A 30 -15.82 3.66 6.98
N ALA A 31 -15.33 3.64 5.73
CA ALA A 31 -14.52 2.52 5.25
C ALA A 31 -13.26 2.31 6.11
N VAL A 32 -12.57 3.40 6.47
CA VAL A 32 -11.40 3.37 7.36
C VAL A 32 -11.79 2.88 8.76
N LYS A 33 -12.86 3.40 9.34
CA LYS A 33 -13.38 2.97 10.65
C LYS A 33 -13.69 1.47 10.64
N TRP A 34 -14.47 0.98 9.67
CA TRP A 34 -14.84 -0.44 9.56
C TRP A 34 -13.62 -1.34 9.37
N ALA A 35 -12.63 -0.90 8.59
CA ALA A 35 -11.40 -1.66 8.42
C ALA A 35 -10.66 -1.81 9.76
N ILE A 36 -10.51 -0.73 10.52
CA ILE A 36 -9.85 -0.77 11.83
C ILE A 36 -10.62 -1.67 12.80
N GLU A 37 -11.95 -1.57 12.83
CA GLU A 37 -12.84 -2.42 13.64
C GLU A 37 -12.74 -3.90 13.24
N ALA A 38 -12.58 -4.20 11.94
CA ALA A 38 -12.36 -5.56 11.42
C ALA A 38 -10.96 -6.12 11.73
N GLY A 39 -10.02 -5.28 12.20
CA GLY A 39 -8.68 -5.71 12.57
C GLY A 39 -7.55 -5.21 11.67
N TYR A 40 -7.84 -4.47 10.61
CA TYR A 40 -6.78 -3.80 9.83
C TYR A 40 -5.97 -2.86 10.71
N ARG A 41 -4.67 -2.81 10.42
CA ARG A 41 -3.74 -1.90 11.09
C ARG A 41 -2.89 -1.12 10.09
N HIS A 42 -3.31 -1.07 8.82
CA HIS A 42 -2.65 -0.33 7.76
C HIS A 42 -3.71 0.33 6.87
N ILE A 43 -3.58 1.64 6.64
CA ILE A 43 -4.42 2.44 5.74
C ILE A 43 -3.52 3.11 4.72
N ASP A 44 -3.84 2.96 3.43
CA ASP A 44 -3.12 3.55 2.30
C ASP A 44 -3.99 4.59 1.59
N THR A 45 -3.50 5.82 1.55
CA THR A 45 -4.07 6.93 0.79
C THR A 45 -3.00 7.61 -0.08
N ALA A 46 -3.32 8.73 -0.68
CA ALA A 46 -2.40 9.61 -1.39
C ALA A 46 -2.99 11.02 -1.50
N LYS A 47 -2.13 12.03 -1.54
CA LYS A 47 -2.54 13.45 -1.73
C LYS A 47 -3.50 13.63 -2.92
N VAL A 48 -3.20 13.01 -4.06
CA VAL A 48 -4.00 13.13 -5.27
C VAL A 48 -5.39 12.49 -5.16
N TYR A 49 -5.64 11.63 -4.17
CA TYR A 49 -6.97 11.04 -3.99
C TYR A 49 -7.97 12.06 -3.42
N GLY A 50 -7.47 13.13 -2.79
CA GLY A 50 -8.29 14.19 -2.23
C GLY A 50 -9.11 13.77 -1.00
N ASN A 51 -8.75 12.65 -0.34
CA ASN A 51 -9.50 12.08 0.77
C ASN A 51 -8.68 11.88 2.06
N GLU A 52 -7.48 12.49 2.15
CA GLU A 52 -6.61 12.38 3.33
C GLU A 52 -7.31 12.85 4.61
N LYS A 53 -8.11 13.93 4.52
CA LYS A 53 -8.90 14.45 5.65
C LYS A 53 -9.88 13.42 6.20
N SER A 54 -10.59 12.73 5.31
CA SER A 54 -11.54 11.68 5.68
C SER A 54 -10.85 10.43 6.22
N VAL A 55 -9.62 10.12 5.75
CA VAL A 55 -8.79 9.05 6.36
C VAL A 55 -8.48 9.39 7.81
N GLY A 56 -8.02 10.61 8.10
CA GLY A 56 -7.77 11.07 9.46
C GLY A 56 -9.03 11.04 10.34
N GLU A 57 -10.19 11.43 9.78
CA GLU A 57 -11.47 11.35 10.47
C GLU A 57 -11.85 9.90 10.81
N GLY A 58 -11.73 8.97 9.86
CA GLY A 58 -12.03 7.54 10.08
C GLY A 58 -11.14 6.90 11.15
N ILE A 59 -9.84 7.27 11.20
CA ILE A 59 -8.93 6.84 12.27
C ILE A 59 -9.43 7.36 13.62
N ARG A 60 -9.78 8.64 13.73
CA ARG A 60 -10.33 9.21 14.98
C ARG A 60 -11.65 8.56 15.39
N MET A 61 -12.56 8.32 14.43
CA MET A 61 -13.85 7.67 14.68
C MET A 61 -13.72 6.24 15.20
N SER A 62 -12.65 5.54 14.85
CA SER A 62 -12.39 4.17 15.33
C SER A 62 -11.94 4.11 16.79
N GLY A 63 -11.44 5.22 17.34
CA GLY A 63 -10.89 5.29 18.70
C GLY A 63 -9.55 4.57 18.89
N ILE A 64 -8.91 4.09 17.79
CA ILE A 64 -7.62 3.41 17.88
C ILE A 64 -6.51 4.38 18.30
N ASP A 65 -5.55 3.91 19.11
CA ASP A 65 -4.34 4.69 19.40
C ASP A 65 -3.54 4.87 18.08
N ARG A 66 -3.06 6.09 17.83
CA ARG A 66 -2.27 6.41 16.62
C ARG A 66 -1.04 5.50 16.46
N ARG A 67 -0.49 5.03 17.55
CA ARG A 67 0.68 4.13 17.57
C ARG A 67 0.38 2.72 17.07
N ASP A 68 -0.89 2.32 17.08
CA ASP A 68 -1.36 1.00 16.68
C ASP A 68 -1.86 0.95 15.24
N ILE A 69 -1.80 2.07 14.49
CA ILE A 69 -2.18 2.15 13.09
C ILE A 69 -1.00 2.62 12.24
N PHE A 70 -0.76 1.92 11.14
CA PHE A 70 0.23 2.27 10.11
C PHE A 70 -0.45 3.06 9.01
N VAL A 71 0.02 4.25 8.70
CA VAL A 71 -0.58 5.15 7.70
C VAL A 71 0.43 5.41 6.59
N THR A 72 0.00 5.12 5.36
CA THR A 72 0.74 5.43 4.13
C THR A 72 0.05 6.55 3.38
N THR A 73 0.81 7.54 2.94
CA THR A 73 0.38 8.50 1.90
C THR A 73 1.50 8.77 0.91
N LYS A 74 1.23 9.55 -0.15
CA LYS A 74 2.12 9.64 -1.31
C LYS A 74 2.24 11.09 -1.81
N LEU A 75 3.47 11.45 -2.16
CA LEU A 75 3.82 12.72 -2.82
C LEU A 75 3.34 12.70 -4.28
N TRP A 76 2.56 13.71 -4.66
CA TRP A 76 2.04 13.79 -6.02
C TRP A 76 3.02 14.41 -7.02
N ASN A 77 2.89 14.01 -8.27
CA ASN A 77 3.76 14.41 -9.38
C ASN A 77 3.92 15.91 -9.56
N GLU A 78 2.88 16.69 -9.33
CA GLU A 78 2.93 18.15 -9.49
C GLU A 78 3.83 18.79 -8.43
N ASP A 79 3.77 18.30 -7.17
CA ASP A 79 4.64 18.78 -6.11
C ASP A 79 6.10 18.38 -6.34
N ILE A 80 6.34 17.19 -6.94
CA ILE A 80 7.68 16.77 -7.38
C ILE A 80 8.26 17.76 -8.40
N ARG A 81 7.51 18.04 -9.48
CA ARG A 81 7.94 18.96 -10.56
C ARG A 81 8.20 20.37 -10.06
N GLN A 82 7.48 20.81 -9.05
CA GLN A 82 7.60 22.14 -8.46
C GLN A 82 8.60 22.19 -7.30
N GLY A 83 9.22 21.08 -6.92
CA GLY A 83 10.18 21.00 -5.81
C GLY A 83 9.56 21.30 -4.44
N ARG A 84 8.28 20.98 -4.23
CA ARG A 84 7.51 21.29 -3.01
C ARG A 84 7.30 20.04 -2.12
N THR A 85 8.28 19.15 -2.08
CA THR A 85 8.17 17.87 -1.34
C THR A 85 7.86 18.09 0.14
N LYS A 86 8.57 19.02 0.79
CA LYS A 86 8.43 19.28 2.24
C LYS A 86 7.09 19.93 2.55
N GLU A 87 6.66 20.89 1.75
CA GLU A 87 5.35 21.56 1.88
C GLU A 87 4.20 20.57 1.66
N ALA A 88 4.29 19.72 0.64
CA ALA A 88 3.28 18.72 0.36
C ALA A 88 3.15 17.70 1.50
N PHE A 89 4.27 17.29 2.10
CA PHE A 89 4.28 16.43 3.28
C PHE A 89 3.59 17.08 4.49
N LEU A 90 3.90 18.35 4.78
CA LEU A 90 3.29 19.08 5.89
C LEU A 90 1.78 19.25 5.67
N GLN A 91 1.35 19.49 4.43
CA GLN A 91 -0.07 19.59 4.09
C GLN A 91 -0.78 18.25 4.31
N SER A 92 -0.18 17.13 3.91
CA SER A 92 -0.76 15.79 4.16
C SER A 92 -0.90 15.50 5.67
N LEU A 93 0.06 15.92 6.50
CA LEU A 93 -0.05 15.81 7.96
C LEU A 93 -1.22 16.62 8.51
N GLU A 94 -1.34 17.88 8.05
CA GLU A 94 -2.42 18.79 8.46
C GLU A 94 -3.79 18.25 8.04
N ASP A 95 -3.93 17.82 6.78
CA ASP A 95 -5.19 17.29 6.25
C ASP A 95 -5.65 16.06 7.03
N MET A 96 -4.76 15.14 7.36
CA MET A 96 -5.08 13.96 8.16
C MET A 96 -5.20 14.26 9.67
N GLY A 97 -4.66 15.39 10.15
CA GLY A 97 -4.57 15.71 11.58
C GLY A 97 -3.65 14.74 12.33
N LEU A 98 -2.50 14.42 11.73
CA LEU A 98 -1.49 13.50 12.28
C LEU A 98 -0.17 14.22 12.57
N ASP A 99 0.59 13.72 13.55
CA ASP A 99 1.91 14.27 13.94
C ASP A 99 3.06 13.65 13.13
N TYR A 100 2.85 12.44 12.58
CA TYR A 100 3.83 11.71 11.77
C TYR A 100 3.13 10.78 10.77
N ILE A 101 3.88 10.34 9.76
CA ILE A 101 3.47 9.34 8.76
C ILE A 101 4.35 8.11 8.91
N ASP A 102 3.77 6.92 8.82
CA ASP A 102 4.51 5.66 8.93
C ASP A 102 5.26 5.35 7.65
N LEU A 103 4.64 5.54 6.48
CA LEU A 103 5.27 5.35 5.17
C LEU A 103 4.88 6.48 4.21
N TYR A 104 5.88 7.18 3.67
CA TYR A 104 5.68 8.21 2.66
C TYR A 104 6.30 7.77 1.34
N LEU A 105 5.52 7.77 0.26
CA LEU A 105 5.95 7.27 -1.05
C LEU A 105 6.05 8.40 -2.08
N ILE A 106 7.04 8.34 -2.98
CA ILE A 106 6.92 9.01 -4.28
C ILE A 106 5.86 8.25 -5.08
N HIS A 107 4.79 8.92 -5.54
CA HIS A 107 3.65 8.26 -6.18
C HIS A 107 3.98 7.72 -7.57
N TRP A 108 4.74 8.47 -8.37
CA TRP A 108 5.24 8.10 -9.69
C TRP A 108 6.62 8.71 -9.92
N PRO A 109 7.47 8.11 -10.78
CA PRO A 109 8.78 8.66 -11.13
C PRO A 109 8.65 9.88 -12.07
N ALA A 110 8.04 10.96 -11.58
CA ALA A 110 7.93 12.22 -12.32
C ALA A 110 9.28 12.95 -12.35
N ASN A 111 9.50 13.79 -13.36
CA ASN A 111 10.73 14.59 -13.48
C ASN A 111 11.05 15.31 -12.16
N GLY A 112 12.25 15.12 -11.64
CA GLY A 112 12.72 15.69 -10.37
C GLY A 112 12.54 14.74 -9.18
N TYR A 113 12.18 13.47 -9.40
CA TYR A 113 11.98 12.50 -8.33
C TYR A 113 13.26 12.24 -7.51
N GLU A 114 14.44 12.35 -8.09
CA GLU A 114 15.73 12.20 -7.39
C GLU A 114 15.90 13.29 -6.33
N LYS A 115 15.55 14.53 -6.68
CA LYS A 115 15.56 15.64 -5.72
C LYS A 115 14.48 15.47 -4.66
N ALA A 116 13.28 15.04 -5.07
CA ALA A 116 12.20 14.75 -4.13
C ALA A 116 12.60 13.65 -3.14
N TRP A 117 13.34 12.62 -3.60
CA TRP A 117 13.89 11.59 -2.73
C TRP A 117 14.84 12.16 -1.68
N ALA A 118 15.78 13.03 -2.06
CA ALA A 118 16.69 13.69 -1.13
C ALA A 118 15.93 14.51 -0.07
N ASP A 119 14.87 15.23 -0.47
CA ASP A 119 14.01 15.96 0.47
C ASP A 119 13.26 15.00 1.43
N MET A 120 12.83 13.83 0.95
CA MET A 120 12.20 12.80 1.79
C MET A 120 13.21 12.15 2.75
N GLU A 121 14.45 11.94 2.35
CA GLU A 121 15.52 11.49 3.25
C GLU A 121 15.76 12.46 4.40
N ASP A 122 15.69 13.78 4.13
CA ASP A 122 15.80 14.80 5.17
C ASP A 122 14.66 14.71 6.19
N LEU A 123 13.41 14.55 5.72
CA LEU A 123 12.23 14.39 6.55
C LEU A 123 12.31 13.10 7.39
N TYR A 124 12.80 12.01 6.80
CA TYR A 124 13.04 10.73 7.47
C TYR A 124 14.09 10.88 8.58
N LYS A 125 15.25 11.48 8.27
CA LYS A 125 16.32 11.76 9.25
C LYS A 125 15.85 12.68 10.39
N ALA A 126 14.91 13.59 10.12
CA ALA A 126 14.27 14.44 11.12
C ALA A 126 13.21 13.72 11.98
N GLY A 127 12.94 12.42 11.72
CA GLY A 127 11.98 11.61 12.47
C GLY A 127 10.50 11.92 12.20
N LYS A 128 10.19 12.66 11.13
CA LYS A 128 8.81 12.98 10.74
C LYS A 128 8.12 11.85 9.98
N ILE A 129 8.90 10.94 9.39
CA ILE A 129 8.46 9.78 8.65
C ILE A 129 9.19 8.56 9.20
N LYS A 130 8.49 7.44 9.41
CA LYS A 130 9.12 6.21 9.91
C LYS A 130 9.78 5.37 8.82
N ALA A 131 9.27 5.42 7.59
CA ALA A 131 9.83 4.75 6.42
C ALA A 131 9.52 5.56 5.17
N ILE A 132 10.46 5.59 4.22
CA ILE A 132 10.27 6.21 2.91
C ILE A 132 10.37 5.16 1.81
N GLY A 133 9.61 5.34 0.74
CA GLY A 133 9.57 4.42 -0.37
C GLY A 133 9.10 5.08 -1.66
N VAL A 134 8.86 4.26 -2.64
CA VAL A 134 8.45 4.68 -3.98
C VAL A 134 7.22 3.90 -4.44
N SER A 135 6.55 4.40 -5.47
CA SER A 135 5.45 3.71 -6.12
C SER A 135 5.58 3.84 -7.64
N ASN A 136 5.24 2.78 -8.37
CA ASN A 136 5.33 2.70 -9.83
C ASN A 136 6.76 2.87 -10.39
N PHE A 137 7.77 2.54 -9.61
CA PHE A 137 9.15 2.52 -10.07
C PHE A 137 9.46 1.18 -10.72
N ASN A 138 9.89 1.21 -11.98
CA ASN A 138 10.49 0.07 -12.65
C ASN A 138 11.98 -0.03 -12.30
N VAL A 139 12.62 -1.16 -12.65
CA VAL A 139 14.03 -1.42 -12.35
C VAL A 139 14.93 -0.25 -12.71
N HIS A 140 14.84 0.29 -13.94
CA HIS A 140 15.67 1.42 -14.37
C HIS A 140 15.50 2.71 -13.54
N HIS A 141 14.29 2.96 -12.99
CA HIS A 141 14.08 4.09 -12.10
C HIS A 141 14.77 3.88 -10.74
N LEU A 142 14.71 2.65 -10.23
CA LEU A 142 15.39 2.29 -8.98
C LEU A 142 16.91 2.31 -9.15
N GLU A 143 17.44 1.87 -10.28
CA GLU A 143 18.85 1.95 -10.61
C GLU A 143 19.33 3.40 -10.67
N THR A 144 18.62 4.27 -11.40
CA THR A 144 18.93 5.72 -11.44
C THR A 144 18.88 6.33 -10.03
N LEU A 145 17.85 6.02 -9.24
CA LEU A 145 17.74 6.53 -7.88
C LEU A 145 18.92 6.03 -7.00
N SER A 146 19.37 4.80 -7.22
CA SER A 146 20.44 4.17 -6.43
C SER A 146 21.82 4.85 -6.58
N GLU A 147 22.03 5.61 -7.64
CA GLU A 147 23.28 6.35 -7.85
C GLU A 147 23.54 7.39 -6.75
N ASN A 148 22.48 7.91 -6.12
CA ASN A 148 22.58 9.03 -5.20
C ASN A 148 21.79 8.86 -3.89
N TRP A 149 21.07 7.76 -3.66
CA TRP A 149 20.36 7.57 -2.41
C TRP A 149 21.31 7.35 -1.21
N THR A 150 20.97 7.88 -0.05
CA THR A 150 21.59 7.55 1.23
C THR A 150 20.71 6.64 2.08
N VAL A 151 19.44 6.56 1.74
CA VAL A 151 18.45 5.65 2.33
C VAL A 151 17.86 4.81 1.19
N VAL A 152 17.94 3.49 1.31
CA VAL A 152 17.32 2.56 0.36
C VAL A 152 15.81 2.64 0.53
N PRO A 153 15.01 2.72 -0.57
CA PRO A 153 13.55 2.65 -0.45
C PRO A 153 13.11 1.43 0.36
N ALA A 154 12.26 1.66 1.36
CA ALA A 154 11.77 0.56 2.19
C ALA A 154 10.70 -0.27 1.47
N VAL A 155 9.94 0.37 0.59
CA VAL A 155 8.82 -0.21 -0.18
C VAL A 155 8.85 0.30 -1.61
N ASN A 156 8.50 -0.57 -2.56
CA ASN A 156 8.01 -0.18 -3.89
C ASN A 156 6.57 -0.67 -4.04
N GLN A 157 5.62 0.27 -4.14
CA GLN A 157 4.20 -0.04 -4.33
C GLN A 157 3.89 -0.07 -5.83
N ILE A 158 3.52 -1.24 -6.35
CA ILE A 158 3.30 -1.48 -7.79
C ILE A 158 2.02 -2.27 -8.04
N GLU A 159 1.52 -2.28 -9.27
CA GLU A 159 0.41 -3.15 -9.65
C GLU A 159 0.86 -4.61 -9.64
N ILE A 160 0.17 -5.44 -8.87
CA ILE A 160 0.34 -6.90 -8.88
C ILE A 160 -1.03 -7.55 -8.70
N HIS A 161 -1.31 -8.56 -9.52
CA HIS A 161 -2.46 -9.44 -9.43
C HIS A 161 -2.19 -10.69 -10.28
N PRO A 162 -3.02 -11.76 -10.28
CA PRO A 162 -2.76 -13.02 -10.99
C PRO A 162 -2.45 -12.88 -12.49
N TYR A 163 -3.02 -11.88 -13.18
CA TYR A 163 -2.72 -11.62 -14.60
C TYR A 163 -1.54 -10.65 -14.83
N TYR A 164 -0.97 -10.10 -13.78
CA TYR A 164 0.19 -9.21 -13.83
C TYR A 164 1.08 -9.41 -12.61
N ALA A 165 1.86 -10.48 -12.63
CA ALA A 165 2.73 -10.88 -11.52
C ALA A 165 3.94 -9.95 -11.31
N ASN A 166 4.27 -9.10 -12.30
CA ASN A 166 5.33 -8.07 -12.27
C ASN A 166 6.69 -8.61 -11.81
N ILE A 167 7.08 -9.78 -12.33
CA ILE A 167 8.17 -10.63 -11.84
C ILE A 167 9.49 -9.86 -11.77
N GLU A 168 9.86 -9.13 -12.83
CA GLU A 168 11.12 -8.39 -12.91
C GLU A 168 11.29 -7.40 -11.73
N ASN A 169 10.27 -6.58 -11.46
CA ASN A 169 10.30 -5.63 -10.36
C ASN A 169 10.30 -6.32 -9.00
N VAL A 170 9.56 -7.44 -8.85
CA VAL A 170 9.51 -8.22 -7.60
C VAL A 170 10.88 -8.84 -7.30
N GLU A 171 11.54 -9.43 -8.29
CA GLU A 171 12.87 -10.04 -8.11
C GLU A 171 13.94 -9.00 -7.81
N TYR A 172 13.94 -7.88 -8.55
CA TYR A 172 14.85 -6.77 -8.28
C TYR A 172 14.67 -6.22 -6.86
N ALA A 173 13.44 -5.96 -6.45
CA ALA A 173 13.13 -5.46 -5.13
C ALA A 173 13.61 -6.43 -4.03
N LYS A 174 13.30 -7.72 -4.18
CA LYS A 174 13.74 -8.77 -3.25
C LYS A 174 15.27 -8.82 -3.11
N LYS A 175 16.00 -8.74 -4.23
CA LYS A 175 17.46 -8.73 -4.24
C LYS A 175 18.05 -7.52 -3.49
N ASN A 176 17.37 -6.38 -3.52
CA ASN A 176 17.81 -5.13 -2.92
C ASN A 176 17.18 -4.83 -1.54
N GLY A 177 16.46 -5.78 -0.95
CA GLY A 177 15.84 -5.63 0.37
C GLY A 177 14.70 -4.61 0.40
N ILE A 178 14.05 -4.37 -0.75
CA ILE A 178 12.89 -3.49 -0.89
C ILE A 178 11.63 -4.34 -0.79
N ALA A 179 10.73 -4.03 0.14
CA ALA A 179 9.45 -4.72 0.23
C ALA A 179 8.53 -4.34 -0.93
N ILE A 180 7.75 -5.30 -1.40
CA ILE A 180 6.74 -5.07 -2.44
C ILE A 180 5.37 -4.93 -1.82
N GLU A 181 4.66 -3.90 -2.26
CA GLU A 181 3.28 -3.64 -1.90
C GLU A 181 2.42 -3.60 -3.17
N ALA A 182 1.36 -4.40 -3.20
CA ALA A 182 0.48 -4.54 -4.35
C ALA A 182 -0.73 -3.60 -4.24
N TYR A 183 -0.84 -2.66 -5.18
CA TYR A 183 -2.12 -2.01 -5.43
C TYR A 183 -2.90 -2.77 -6.50
N SER A 184 -4.22 -2.57 -6.56
CA SER A 184 -5.13 -3.33 -7.43
C SER A 184 -4.97 -4.86 -7.31
N PRO A 185 -4.81 -5.44 -6.11
CA PRO A 185 -4.47 -6.85 -5.95
C PRO A 185 -5.52 -7.79 -6.55
N LEU A 186 -6.75 -7.33 -6.72
CA LEU A 186 -7.86 -8.09 -7.31
C LEU A 186 -8.00 -7.87 -8.84
N GLY A 187 -7.01 -7.21 -9.49
CA GLY A 187 -6.98 -7.00 -10.93
C GLY A 187 -7.65 -5.71 -11.41
N GLY A 188 -8.02 -4.80 -10.51
CA GLY A 188 -8.62 -3.51 -10.87
C GLY A 188 -9.91 -3.63 -11.68
N ASN A 189 -10.23 -2.60 -12.46
CA ASN A 189 -11.44 -2.60 -13.30
C ASN A 189 -11.22 -3.42 -14.57
N GLY A 190 -11.96 -4.54 -14.73
CA GLY A 190 -12.06 -5.27 -16.00
C GLY A 190 -11.01 -6.35 -16.25
N ALA A 191 -10.17 -6.68 -15.28
CA ALA A 191 -9.20 -7.77 -15.45
C ALA A 191 -9.84 -9.18 -15.43
N GLY A 192 -11.10 -9.31 -15.01
CA GLY A 192 -11.78 -10.62 -14.93
C GLY A 192 -11.17 -11.61 -13.93
N THR A 193 -10.33 -11.10 -13.01
CA THR A 193 -9.60 -11.96 -12.07
C THR A 193 -10.55 -12.79 -11.20
N LEU A 194 -11.61 -12.16 -10.70
CA LEU A 194 -12.55 -12.82 -9.80
C LEU A 194 -13.52 -13.76 -10.51
N GLU A 195 -13.65 -13.64 -11.83
CA GLU A 195 -14.46 -14.48 -12.71
C GLU A 195 -13.64 -15.65 -13.31
N ASN A 196 -12.35 -15.75 -13.02
CA ASN A 196 -11.50 -16.83 -13.52
C ASN A 196 -11.93 -18.18 -12.93
N GLU A 197 -12.18 -19.17 -13.79
CA GLU A 197 -12.70 -20.49 -13.41
C GLU A 197 -11.78 -21.24 -12.40
N VAL A 198 -10.47 -21.08 -12.54
CA VAL A 198 -9.50 -21.71 -11.61
C VAL A 198 -9.61 -21.07 -10.21
N ILE A 199 -9.74 -19.74 -10.15
CA ILE A 199 -9.88 -19.01 -8.88
C ILE A 199 -11.23 -19.36 -8.23
N ILE A 200 -12.31 -19.45 -9.02
CA ILE A 200 -13.63 -19.87 -8.54
C ILE A 200 -13.58 -21.30 -7.98
N ALA A 201 -12.98 -22.25 -8.71
CA ALA A 201 -12.84 -23.62 -8.26
C ALA A 201 -12.04 -23.75 -6.94
N LEU A 202 -11.00 -22.92 -6.78
CA LEU A 202 -10.25 -22.84 -5.53
C LEU A 202 -11.09 -22.21 -4.41
N ALA A 203 -11.87 -21.19 -4.70
CA ALA A 203 -12.76 -20.54 -3.75
C ALA A 203 -13.79 -21.57 -3.21
N ASP A 204 -14.43 -22.32 -4.08
CA ASP A 204 -15.37 -23.39 -3.71
C ASP A 204 -14.69 -24.48 -2.86
N LYS A 205 -13.49 -24.91 -3.26
CA LYS A 205 -12.71 -25.94 -2.53
C LYS A 205 -12.38 -25.54 -1.10
N TYR A 206 -12.07 -24.27 -0.87
CA TYR A 206 -11.67 -23.76 0.46
C TYR A 206 -12.83 -23.12 1.24
N GLY A 207 -14.03 -23.01 0.66
CA GLY A 207 -15.17 -22.30 1.26
C GLY A 207 -14.87 -20.82 1.46
N LYS A 208 -14.14 -20.21 0.50
CA LYS A 208 -13.70 -18.82 0.51
C LYS A 208 -14.25 -18.07 -0.71
N THR A 209 -14.15 -16.75 -0.71
CA THR A 209 -14.47 -15.95 -1.90
C THR A 209 -13.28 -15.91 -2.86
N PRO A 210 -13.49 -15.70 -4.19
CA PRO A 210 -12.40 -15.48 -5.14
C PRO A 210 -11.42 -14.40 -4.71
N ALA A 211 -11.91 -13.30 -4.12
CA ALA A 211 -11.07 -12.24 -3.58
C ALA A 211 -10.13 -12.72 -2.47
N GLN A 212 -10.63 -13.53 -1.53
CA GLN A 212 -9.81 -14.10 -0.46
C GLN A 212 -8.73 -15.03 -1.01
N ILE A 213 -9.03 -15.82 -2.04
CA ILE A 213 -8.03 -16.70 -2.70
C ILE A 213 -6.89 -15.88 -3.29
N VAL A 214 -7.20 -14.83 -4.03
CA VAL A 214 -6.21 -13.96 -4.67
C VAL A 214 -5.37 -13.24 -3.61
N LEU A 215 -5.99 -12.60 -2.63
CA LEU A 215 -5.28 -11.91 -1.55
C LEU A 215 -4.36 -12.88 -0.78
N ARG A 216 -4.83 -14.10 -0.49
CA ARG A 216 -4.02 -15.10 0.19
C ARG A 216 -2.80 -15.52 -0.62
N TRP A 217 -2.95 -15.69 -1.93
CA TRP A 217 -1.85 -16.01 -2.84
C TRP A 217 -0.74 -14.95 -2.79
N GLU A 218 -1.09 -13.67 -2.86
CA GLU A 218 -0.09 -12.58 -2.77
C GLU A 218 0.59 -12.53 -1.39
N LEU A 219 -0.19 -12.68 -0.31
CA LEU A 219 0.35 -12.73 1.05
C LEU A 219 1.38 -13.85 1.23
N GLN A 220 1.14 -15.04 0.63
CA GLN A 220 2.06 -16.17 0.67
C GLN A 220 3.37 -15.92 -0.09
N ARG A 221 3.35 -15.05 -1.10
CA ARG A 221 4.53 -14.60 -1.84
C ARG A 221 5.34 -13.54 -1.09
N GLY A 222 4.91 -13.15 0.11
CA GLY A 222 5.56 -12.10 0.91
C GLY A 222 5.22 -10.69 0.42
N ILE A 223 4.14 -10.54 -0.34
CA ILE A 223 3.66 -9.24 -0.85
C ILE A 223 2.71 -8.62 0.16
N ILE A 224 2.80 -7.31 0.35
CA ILE A 224 1.83 -6.52 1.11
C ILE A 224 0.68 -6.18 0.17
N VAL A 225 -0.57 -6.34 0.61
CA VAL A 225 -1.73 -6.16 -0.26
C VAL A 225 -2.65 -5.04 0.22
N LEU A 226 -3.16 -4.26 -0.74
CA LEU A 226 -4.04 -3.11 -0.50
C LEU A 226 -5.39 -3.29 -1.20
N PRO A 227 -6.25 -4.25 -0.77
CA PRO A 227 -7.61 -4.31 -1.28
C PRO A 227 -8.38 -3.03 -0.95
N LYS A 228 -9.26 -2.62 -1.87
CA LYS A 228 -10.15 -1.46 -1.72
C LYS A 228 -11.60 -1.90 -1.68
N SER A 229 -12.35 -1.40 -0.72
CA SER A 229 -13.81 -1.47 -0.73
C SER A 229 -14.42 -0.30 0.05
N THR A 230 -15.65 0.05 -0.32
CA THR A 230 -16.55 0.95 0.44
C THR A 230 -17.71 0.18 1.07
N HIS A 231 -17.75 -1.13 0.91
CA HIS A 231 -18.78 -2.02 1.49
C HIS A 231 -18.20 -2.72 2.72
N GLN A 232 -18.83 -2.52 3.87
CA GLN A 232 -18.36 -3.07 5.14
C GLN A 232 -18.14 -4.59 5.09
N GLU A 233 -19.09 -5.32 4.51
CA GLU A 233 -19.01 -6.79 4.40
C GLU A 233 -17.78 -7.26 3.61
N ARG A 234 -17.44 -6.55 2.51
CA ARG A 234 -16.25 -6.86 1.70
C ARG A 234 -14.96 -6.49 2.42
N ILE A 235 -14.95 -5.39 3.19
CA ILE A 235 -13.81 -5.00 4.01
C ILE A 235 -13.50 -6.09 5.02
N ILE A 236 -14.53 -6.58 5.74
CA ILE A 236 -14.40 -7.67 6.71
C ILE A 236 -13.91 -8.95 6.02
N SER A 237 -14.60 -9.38 4.96
CA SER A 237 -14.27 -10.61 4.23
C SER A 237 -12.83 -10.60 3.66
N ASN A 238 -12.37 -9.47 3.10
CA ASN A 238 -11.00 -9.34 2.59
C ASN A 238 -9.92 -9.49 3.69
N PHE A 239 -10.27 -9.28 4.95
CA PHE A 239 -9.35 -9.48 6.07
C PHE A 239 -9.27 -10.93 6.54
N GLU A 240 -10.27 -11.75 6.28
CA GLU A 240 -10.38 -13.15 6.72
C GLU A 240 -9.59 -14.11 5.81
N VAL A 241 -8.28 -13.86 5.67
CA VAL A 241 -7.38 -14.55 4.73
C VAL A 241 -6.21 -15.27 5.40
N PHE A 242 -6.19 -15.34 6.74
CA PHE A 242 -5.07 -15.91 7.48
C PHE A 242 -5.29 -17.35 7.98
N ASP A 243 -6.46 -17.93 7.77
CA ASP A 243 -6.92 -19.22 8.29
C ASP A 243 -6.81 -20.38 7.29
N PHE A 244 -6.28 -20.13 6.08
CA PHE A 244 -6.08 -21.15 5.04
C PHE A 244 -4.81 -20.87 4.22
N LEU A 245 -4.41 -21.86 3.39
CA LEU A 245 -3.33 -21.72 2.41
C LEU A 245 -3.89 -21.84 0.99
N SER A 246 -3.65 -20.86 0.16
CA SER A 246 -3.98 -20.94 -1.27
C SER A 246 -2.96 -21.83 -1.99
N LEU A 247 -3.42 -22.67 -2.92
CA LEU A 247 -2.58 -23.57 -3.72
C LEU A 247 -2.21 -22.97 -5.10
N ILE A 248 -2.51 -21.71 -5.37
CA ILE A 248 -2.22 -21.06 -6.67
C ILE A 248 -0.72 -21.12 -7.00
N HIS A 249 0.16 -21.11 -6.00
CA HIS A 249 1.61 -21.18 -6.19
C HIS A 249 2.16 -22.51 -6.72
N ILE A 250 1.32 -23.54 -6.87
CA ILE A 250 1.74 -24.83 -7.44
C ILE A 250 1.76 -24.79 -8.97
N SER A 251 1.24 -23.74 -9.58
CA SER A 251 1.12 -23.58 -11.04
C SER A 251 2.12 -22.59 -11.66
N GLU A 252 3.14 -22.19 -10.93
CA GLU A 252 4.25 -21.44 -11.55
C GLU A 252 5.16 -22.43 -12.31
N PRO A 253 5.42 -22.20 -13.63
CA PRO A 253 6.30 -23.06 -14.41
C PRO A 253 7.76 -22.93 -13.99
#